data_9b94e97b063c990b138db3e868c6d73e
#
_entry.id   9b94e97b063c990b138db3e868c6d73e
#
_cell.length_a   1.000
_cell.length_b   1.000
_cell.length_c   1.000
_cell.angle_alpha   90.00
_cell.angle_beta   90.00
_cell.angle_gamma   90.00
#
_symmetry.space_group_name_H-M   'P 1'
#
loop_
_entity.id
_entity.type
_entity.pdbx_description
1 polymer ?
#
loop_
_entity_poly.entity_id
_entity_poly.type
_entity_poly.pdbx_seq_one_letter_code
_entity_poly.pdbx_strand_id
1 'polypeptide(L)'
;MTRLVIKNFAHLAEASITFGDLTVLVGAQGTGKSLVLQWLKTALDGKQITSALRENGEYVGKPDALIDLIFGGGMGDAWKPNSSVVFDRKVIRPASIPRLGSGEVERVFFIPAHRALLISDGWALPFHRLKEMPVVARLFSQSLFDTFSVKEGYQVNLVFQGIYGRLIDDAVFHGGKISLEQDREQIG
;
A
#
# COMPACT_ATOMS: atom_id res chain seq x y z
N MET A 1 -18.36 7.16 -11.11
CA MET A 1 -17.35 7.87 -10.30
C MET A 1 -17.43 7.36 -8.87
N THR A 2 -16.33 6.91 -8.34
CA THR A 2 -16.20 6.37 -6.98
C THR A 2 -16.00 7.49 -5.98
N ARG A 3 -16.76 7.51 -4.87
CA ARG A 3 -16.67 8.56 -3.84
C ARG A 3 -16.35 7.97 -2.48
N LEU A 4 -15.37 8.56 -1.78
CA LEU A 4 -15.02 8.26 -0.40
C LEU A 4 -15.22 9.50 0.47
N VAL A 5 -15.93 9.33 1.56
CA VAL A 5 -16.14 10.38 2.58
C VAL A 5 -15.67 9.83 3.92
N ILE A 6 -14.77 10.55 4.58
CA ILE A 6 -14.26 10.23 5.91
C ILE A 6 -14.54 11.40 6.83
N LYS A 7 -15.09 11.12 8.02
CA LYS A 7 -15.34 12.14 9.06
C LYS A 7 -14.82 11.68 10.41
N ASN A 8 -14.20 12.61 11.13
CA ASN A 8 -13.74 12.43 12.51
C ASN A 8 -12.88 11.17 12.71
N PHE A 9 -11.89 10.95 11.83
CA PHE A 9 -10.94 9.83 11.96
C PHE A 9 -9.51 10.37 12.07
N ALA A 10 -8.85 10.02 13.15
CA ALA A 10 -7.54 10.57 13.53
C ALA A 10 -7.58 12.12 13.49
N HIS A 11 -6.68 12.73 12.72
CA HIS A 11 -6.64 14.19 12.53
C HIS A 11 -7.52 14.69 11.36
N LEU A 12 -8.25 13.79 10.68
CA LEU A 12 -9.18 14.18 9.62
C LEU A 12 -10.52 14.56 10.24
N ALA A 13 -10.85 15.85 10.23
CA ALA A 13 -12.19 16.32 10.59
C ALA A 13 -13.20 15.89 9.52
N GLU A 14 -12.92 16.21 8.25
CA GLU A 14 -13.70 15.75 7.10
C GLU A 14 -12.82 15.69 5.85
N ALA A 15 -12.98 14.62 5.07
CA ALA A 15 -12.45 14.47 3.72
C ALA A 15 -13.53 13.89 2.82
N SER A 16 -13.79 14.52 1.68
CA SER A 16 -14.74 14.04 0.67
C SER A 16 -14.08 14.09 -0.69
N ILE A 17 -13.83 12.92 -1.27
CA ILE A 17 -13.04 12.77 -2.49
C ILE A 17 -13.84 11.94 -3.49
N THR A 18 -13.94 12.46 -4.70
CA THR A 18 -14.47 11.72 -5.86
C THR A 18 -13.30 11.32 -6.73
N PHE A 19 -13.15 10.03 -6.97
CA PHE A 19 -12.05 9.48 -7.78
C PHE A 19 -12.47 9.43 -9.25
N GLY A 20 -11.60 9.96 -10.11
CA GLY A 20 -11.68 9.83 -11.57
C GLY A 20 -10.55 8.97 -12.11
N ASP A 21 -10.32 9.03 -13.42
CA ASP A 21 -9.24 8.28 -14.08
C ASP A 21 -7.86 8.68 -13.55
N LEU A 22 -7.69 9.95 -13.20
CA LEU A 22 -6.56 10.48 -12.45
C LEU A 22 -7.07 11.37 -11.31
N THR A 23 -6.60 11.11 -10.09
CA THR A 23 -6.89 11.92 -8.91
C THR A 23 -5.59 12.27 -8.19
N VAL A 24 -5.31 13.55 -8.03
CA VAL A 24 -4.10 14.04 -7.37
C VAL A 24 -4.49 14.69 -6.03
N LEU A 25 -3.96 14.14 -4.92
CA LEU A 25 -4.13 14.70 -3.58
C LEU A 25 -2.94 15.58 -3.24
N VAL A 26 -3.18 16.88 -3.12
CA VAL A 26 -2.16 17.88 -2.80
C VAL A 26 -2.36 18.42 -1.38
N GLY A 27 -1.28 18.73 -0.70
CA GLY A 27 -1.31 19.30 0.65
C GLY A 27 -0.03 19.06 1.42
N ALA A 28 0.16 19.77 2.53
CA ALA A 28 1.30 19.64 3.42
C ALA A 28 1.47 18.21 3.97
N GLN A 29 2.65 17.90 4.49
CA GLN A 29 2.89 16.64 5.18
C GLN A 29 1.95 16.54 6.42
N GLY A 30 1.49 15.33 6.73
CA GLY A 30 0.62 15.10 7.89
C GLY A 30 -0.87 15.45 7.69
N THR A 31 -1.29 15.93 6.52
CA THR A 31 -2.70 16.30 6.26
C THR A 31 -3.65 15.13 5.99
N GLY A 32 -3.19 13.88 6.14
CA GLY A 32 -4.05 12.69 6.03
C GLY A 32 -4.20 12.11 4.62
N LYS A 33 -3.43 12.57 3.63
CA LYS A 33 -3.47 12.02 2.25
C LYS A 33 -3.30 10.50 2.21
N SER A 34 -2.32 9.97 2.94
CA SER A 34 -2.08 8.54 3.03
C SER A 34 -3.22 7.79 3.73
N LEU A 35 -3.85 8.38 4.76
CA LEU A 35 -5.01 7.79 5.43
C LEU A 35 -6.20 7.64 4.48
N VAL A 36 -6.43 8.64 3.62
CA VAL A 36 -7.47 8.57 2.59
C VAL A 36 -7.22 7.40 1.63
N LEU A 37 -5.98 7.24 1.15
CA LEU A 37 -5.63 6.16 0.24
C LEU A 37 -5.67 4.79 0.92
N GLN A 38 -5.29 4.70 2.19
CA GLN A 38 -5.44 3.48 2.99
C GLN A 38 -6.92 3.10 3.19
N TRP A 39 -7.80 4.09 3.42
CA TRP A 39 -9.25 3.85 3.46
C TRP A 39 -9.81 3.40 2.12
N LEU A 40 -9.33 3.97 1.00
CA LEU A 40 -9.72 3.51 -0.34
C LEU A 40 -9.33 2.04 -0.54
N LYS A 41 -8.09 1.66 -0.22
CA LYS A 41 -7.62 0.27 -0.25
C LYS A 41 -8.49 -0.62 0.64
N THR A 42 -8.77 -0.19 1.87
CA THR A 42 -9.59 -0.95 2.82
C THR A 42 -11.03 -1.13 2.33
N ALA A 43 -11.62 -0.08 1.73
CA ALA A 43 -12.98 -0.14 1.20
C ALA A 43 -13.14 -1.11 0.03
N LEU A 44 -12.11 -1.23 -0.81
CA LEU A 44 -12.13 -2.05 -2.01
C LEU A 44 -11.60 -3.47 -1.78
N ASP A 45 -10.63 -3.66 -0.87
CA ASP A 45 -9.90 -4.92 -0.69
C ASP A 45 -9.91 -5.40 0.77
N GLY A 46 -10.87 -4.98 1.60
CA GLY A 46 -10.92 -5.31 3.04
C GLY A 46 -10.95 -6.81 3.34
N LYS A 47 -11.64 -7.61 2.50
CA LYS A 47 -11.65 -9.08 2.63
C LYS A 47 -10.26 -9.68 2.38
N GLN A 48 -9.56 -9.22 1.34
CA GLN A 48 -8.21 -9.66 1.01
C GLN A 48 -7.21 -9.26 2.11
N ILE A 49 -7.27 -8.02 2.59
CA ILE A 49 -6.47 -7.53 3.72
C ILE A 49 -6.64 -8.43 4.94
N THR A 50 -7.89 -8.74 5.32
CA THR A 50 -8.16 -9.55 6.50
C THR A 50 -7.83 -11.03 6.31
N SER A 51 -7.88 -11.56 5.09
CA SER A 51 -7.39 -12.90 4.78
C SER A 51 -5.88 -12.99 4.96
N ALA A 52 -5.12 -12.05 4.39
CA ALA A 52 -3.67 -12.00 4.56
C ALA A 52 -3.25 -11.88 6.04
N LEU A 53 -3.95 -11.08 6.84
CA LEU A 53 -3.71 -10.99 8.28
C LEU A 53 -3.91 -12.33 8.98
N ARG A 54 -5.03 -13.03 8.71
CA ARG A 54 -5.34 -14.34 9.30
C ARG A 54 -4.33 -15.42 8.88
N GLU A 55 -3.94 -15.46 7.63
CA GLU A 55 -2.93 -16.39 7.10
C GLU A 55 -1.58 -16.22 7.79
N ASN A 56 -1.28 -15.00 8.25
CA ASN A 56 -0.08 -14.69 9.02
C ASN A 56 -0.29 -14.76 10.55
N GLY A 57 -1.40 -15.38 11.01
CA GLY A 57 -1.66 -15.63 12.43
C GLY A 57 -2.15 -14.42 13.21
N GLU A 58 -2.60 -13.35 12.56
CA GLU A 58 -3.05 -12.14 13.23
C GLU A 58 -4.54 -12.15 13.55
N TYR A 59 -4.89 -11.66 14.74
CA TYR A 59 -6.28 -11.67 15.21
C TYR A 59 -7.05 -10.46 14.68
N VAL A 60 -8.03 -10.70 13.84
CA VAL A 60 -8.88 -9.67 13.22
C VAL A 60 -10.29 -9.58 13.82
N GLY A 61 -10.51 -10.18 14.99
CA GLY A 61 -11.84 -10.27 15.59
C GLY A 61 -12.30 -9.03 16.34
N LYS A 62 -11.36 -8.18 16.83
CA LYS A 62 -11.69 -6.94 17.53
C LYS A 62 -11.59 -5.76 16.55
N PRO A 63 -12.64 -4.91 16.45
CA PRO A 63 -12.66 -3.78 15.53
C PRO A 63 -11.49 -2.81 15.70
N ASP A 64 -11.13 -2.46 16.93
CA ASP A 64 -10.06 -1.51 17.22
C ASP A 64 -8.68 -2.09 16.86
N ALA A 65 -8.44 -3.36 17.22
CA ALA A 65 -7.23 -4.06 16.83
C ALA A 65 -7.09 -4.19 15.30
N LEU A 66 -8.21 -4.35 14.59
CA LEU A 66 -8.18 -4.37 13.13
C LEU A 66 -7.80 -3.01 12.54
N ILE A 67 -8.28 -1.91 13.13
CA ILE A 67 -7.86 -0.56 12.72
C ILE A 67 -6.37 -0.36 12.98
N ASP A 68 -5.84 -0.81 14.12
CA ASP A 68 -4.40 -0.75 14.40
C ASP A 68 -3.58 -1.52 13.36
N LEU A 69 -3.99 -2.70 13.00
CA LEU A 69 -3.31 -3.51 11.98
C LEU A 69 -3.32 -2.84 10.60
N ILE A 70 -4.44 -2.20 10.24
CA ILE A 70 -4.61 -1.58 8.92
C ILE A 70 -3.86 -0.25 8.83
N PHE A 71 -3.95 0.60 9.83
CA PHE A 71 -3.47 1.99 9.76
C PHE A 71 -2.21 2.25 10.59
N GLY A 72 -1.84 1.35 11.48
CA GLY A 72 -0.70 1.44 12.40
C GLY A 72 -1.13 1.48 13.86
N GLY A 73 -0.21 1.11 14.76
CA GLY A 73 -0.48 1.04 16.20
C GLY A 73 -0.99 2.36 16.78
N GLY A 74 -1.99 2.27 17.67
CA GLY A 74 -2.68 3.41 18.27
C GLY A 74 -3.79 4.04 17.42
N MET A 75 -4.00 3.56 16.20
CA MET A 75 -5.06 4.07 15.32
C MET A 75 -6.44 3.52 15.67
N GLY A 76 -6.54 2.43 16.43
CA GLY A 76 -7.80 1.93 16.99
C GLY A 76 -8.48 2.98 17.86
N ASP A 77 -7.73 3.68 18.69
CA ASP A 77 -8.23 4.77 19.53
C ASP A 77 -8.68 6.00 18.73
N ALA A 78 -8.24 6.12 17.50
CA ALA A 78 -8.67 7.20 16.60
C ALA A 78 -10.08 6.98 16.01
N TRP A 79 -10.60 5.76 16.09
CA TRP A 79 -11.98 5.45 15.73
C TRP A 79 -12.92 5.77 16.89
N LYS A 80 -13.62 6.89 16.79
CA LYS A 80 -14.53 7.39 17.82
C LYS A 80 -16.00 7.12 17.47
N PRO A 81 -16.94 7.23 18.43
CA PRO A 81 -18.37 7.04 18.16
C PRO A 81 -18.93 7.93 17.04
N ASN A 82 -18.34 9.11 16.84
CA ASN A 82 -18.71 10.06 15.78
C ASN A 82 -17.86 9.89 14.50
N SER A 83 -16.95 8.91 14.46
CA SER A 83 -16.21 8.59 13.24
C SER A 83 -17.11 7.93 12.20
N SER A 84 -16.94 8.32 10.96
CA SER A 84 -17.72 7.79 9.85
C SER A 84 -16.87 7.68 8.58
N VAL A 85 -17.00 6.54 7.92
CA VAL A 85 -16.45 6.33 6.58
C VAL A 85 -17.57 5.83 5.67
N VAL A 86 -17.72 6.49 4.53
CA VAL A 86 -18.73 6.15 3.52
C VAL A 86 -18.04 5.99 2.17
N PHE A 87 -18.23 4.84 1.54
CA PHE A 87 -17.73 4.55 0.21
C PHE A 87 -18.89 4.19 -0.72
N ASP A 88 -19.06 4.96 -1.80
CA ASP A 88 -20.16 4.81 -2.75
C ASP A 88 -21.52 4.60 -2.07
N ARG A 89 -21.87 5.50 -1.14
CA ARG A 89 -23.11 5.50 -0.34
C ARG A 89 -23.22 4.37 0.69
N LYS A 90 -22.25 3.46 0.78
CA LYS A 90 -22.21 2.41 1.80
C LYS A 90 -21.41 2.87 3.00
N VAL A 91 -21.99 2.79 4.19
CA VAL A 91 -21.29 3.06 5.45
C VAL A 91 -20.36 1.89 5.75
N ILE A 92 -19.08 2.22 5.97
CA ILE A 92 -18.06 1.27 6.40
C ILE A 92 -17.89 1.43 7.91
N ARG A 93 -18.05 0.32 8.63
CA ARG A 93 -17.70 0.20 10.05
C ARG A 93 -16.52 -0.76 10.19
N PRO A 94 -15.64 -0.60 11.18
CA PRO A 94 -14.51 -1.51 11.39
C PRO A 94 -14.91 -2.98 11.37
N ALA A 95 -16.01 -3.36 12.03
CA ALA A 95 -16.53 -4.72 12.04
C ALA A 95 -17.01 -5.23 10.66
N SER A 96 -17.25 -4.35 9.69
CA SER A 96 -17.65 -4.73 8.33
C SER A 96 -16.47 -4.95 7.37
N ILE A 97 -15.28 -4.50 7.73
CA ILE A 97 -14.08 -4.55 6.87
C ILE A 97 -13.82 -5.97 6.31
N PRO A 98 -13.93 -7.07 7.09
CA PRO A 98 -13.70 -8.42 6.57
C PRO A 98 -14.65 -8.88 5.46
N ARG A 99 -15.69 -8.10 5.17
CA ARG A 99 -16.71 -8.41 4.14
C ARG A 99 -16.65 -7.45 2.96
N LEU A 100 -15.69 -6.50 2.95
CA LEU A 100 -15.54 -5.51 1.89
C LEU A 100 -14.72 -6.07 0.73
N GLY A 101 -15.15 -5.80 -0.49
CA GLY A 101 -14.50 -6.28 -1.70
C GLY A 101 -14.86 -7.73 -2.07
N SER A 102 -14.42 -8.21 -3.22
CA SER A 102 -14.65 -9.59 -3.69
C SER A 102 -13.74 -10.60 -2.97
N GLY A 103 -12.53 -10.19 -2.64
CA GLY A 103 -11.48 -11.04 -2.06
C GLY A 103 -10.76 -11.95 -3.07
N GLU A 104 -11.14 -11.92 -4.33
CA GLU A 104 -10.54 -12.75 -5.39
C GLU A 104 -9.40 -12.03 -6.11
N VAL A 105 -9.58 -10.72 -6.36
CA VAL A 105 -8.61 -9.92 -7.10
C VAL A 105 -8.35 -8.62 -6.33
N GLU A 106 -7.08 -8.27 -6.20
CA GLU A 106 -6.67 -6.97 -5.66
C GLU A 106 -7.13 -5.84 -6.59
N ARG A 107 -7.89 -4.89 -6.05
CA ARG A 107 -8.45 -3.77 -6.81
C ARG A 107 -7.63 -2.49 -6.69
N VAL A 108 -6.88 -2.36 -5.61
CA VAL A 108 -6.03 -1.21 -5.33
C VAL A 108 -4.62 -1.67 -4.99
N PHE A 109 -3.68 -1.45 -5.89
CA PHE A 109 -2.27 -1.62 -5.58
C PHE A 109 -1.76 -0.37 -4.87
N PHE A 110 -1.45 -0.50 -3.58
CA PHE A 110 -1.03 0.63 -2.74
C PHE A 110 0.49 0.68 -2.64
N ILE A 111 1.09 1.77 -3.10
CA ILE A 111 2.54 2.01 -2.96
C ILE A 111 2.76 2.98 -1.80
N PRO A 112 3.35 2.53 -0.66
CA PRO A 112 3.56 3.39 0.50
C PRO A 112 4.64 4.43 0.24
N ALA A 113 4.50 5.63 0.85
CA ALA A 113 5.48 6.70 0.74
C ALA A 113 6.86 6.28 1.31
N HIS A 114 6.86 5.51 2.39
CA HIS A 114 8.07 5.03 3.08
C HIS A 114 8.55 3.66 2.58
N ARG A 115 8.37 3.36 1.29
CA ARG A 115 8.73 2.07 0.69
C ARG A 115 10.21 1.68 0.86
N ALA A 116 11.10 2.65 1.04
CA ALA A 116 12.51 2.37 1.31
C ALA A 116 12.76 1.61 2.63
N LEU A 117 11.88 1.78 3.64
CA LEU A 117 11.96 1.06 4.91
C LEU A 117 11.55 -0.42 4.79
N LEU A 118 11.00 -0.82 3.66
CA LEU A 118 10.54 -2.19 3.39
C LEU A 118 11.63 -3.04 2.73
N ILE A 119 12.80 -2.45 2.49
CA ILE A 119 13.93 -3.09 1.83
C ILE A 119 15.09 -3.16 2.84
N SER A 120 15.67 -4.35 3.02
CA SER A 120 16.88 -4.58 3.80
C SER A 120 17.88 -5.36 2.95
N ASP A 121 19.13 -4.90 2.92
CA ASP A 121 20.20 -5.54 2.14
C ASP A 121 19.88 -5.74 0.65
N GLY A 122 19.11 -4.82 0.08
CA GLY A 122 18.67 -4.88 -1.31
C GLY A 122 17.46 -5.78 -1.58
N TRP A 123 16.84 -6.36 -0.53
CA TRP A 123 15.70 -7.26 -0.63
C TRP A 123 14.46 -6.66 0.01
N ALA A 124 13.29 -6.89 -0.62
CA ALA A 124 12.03 -6.61 0.03
C ALA A 124 11.82 -7.57 1.22
N LEU A 125 11.31 -7.04 2.33
CA LEU A 125 11.05 -7.83 3.52
C LEU A 125 9.70 -8.56 3.39
N PRO A 126 9.63 -9.86 3.72
CA PRO A 126 8.37 -10.59 3.68
C PRO A 126 7.39 -10.08 4.74
N PHE A 127 6.10 -10.28 4.51
CA PHE A 127 4.98 -9.78 5.32
C PHE A 127 5.17 -9.95 6.84
N HIS A 128 5.61 -11.13 7.28
CA HIS A 128 5.75 -11.46 8.69
C HIS A 128 6.89 -10.73 9.42
N ARG A 129 7.85 -10.15 8.68
CA ARG A 129 8.97 -9.39 9.24
C ARG A 129 8.58 -7.95 9.60
N LEU A 130 7.47 -7.47 9.10
CA LEU A 130 7.04 -6.07 9.18
C LEU A 130 5.84 -5.87 10.12
N LYS A 131 5.78 -6.59 11.24
CA LYS A 131 4.61 -6.61 12.15
C LYS A 131 4.20 -5.24 12.66
N GLU A 132 5.15 -4.34 12.87
CA GLU A 132 4.91 -2.97 13.35
C GLU A 132 4.42 -2.01 12.25
N MET A 133 4.43 -2.46 11.00
CA MET A 133 4.02 -1.62 9.87
C MET A 133 2.53 -1.82 9.55
N PRO A 134 1.84 -0.78 9.05
CA PRO A 134 0.49 -0.92 8.54
C PRO A 134 0.39 -2.04 7.49
N VAL A 135 -0.71 -2.80 7.53
CA VAL A 135 -0.89 -3.96 6.63
C VAL A 135 -0.73 -3.62 5.15
N VAL A 136 -1.13 -2.43 4.74
CA VAL A 136 -1.00 -1.99 3.33
C VAL A 136 0.47 -1.89 2.88
N ALA A 137 1.36 -1.49 3.79
CA ALA A 137 2.80 -1.48 3.53
C ALA A 137 3.38 -2.91 3.48
N ARG A 138 2.89 -3.77 4.37
CA ARG A 138 3.28 -5.19 4.44
C ARG A 138 2.86 -5.95 3.18
N LEU A 139 1.66 -5.71 2.67
CA LEU A 139 1.16 -6.29 1.41
C LEU A 139 2.00 -5.85 0.21
N PHE A 140 2.34 -4.56 0.13
CA PHE A 140 3.22 -4.06 -0.91
C PHE A 140 4.61 -4.72 -0.84
N SER A 141 5.20 -4.82 0.36
CA SER A 141 6.50 -5.48 0.55
C SER A 141 6.45 -6.96 0.19
N GLN A 142 5.37 -7.67 0.53
CA GLN A 142 5.17 -9.07 0.14
C GLN A 142 5.08 -9.22 -1.37
N SER A 143 4.34 -8.34 -2.06
CA SER A 143 4.25 -8.37 -3.52
C SER A 143 5.62 -8.17 -4.19
N LEU A 144 6.46 -7.28 -3.65
CA LEU A 144 7.84 -7.13 -4.11
C LEU A 144 8.67 -8.38 -3.82
N PHE A 145 8.57 -8.91 -2.60
CA PHE A 145 9.30 -10.12 -2.20
C PHE A 145 8.96 -11.30 -3.11
N ASP A 146 7.67 -11.53 -3.38
CA ASP A 146 7.21 -12.60 -4.26
C ASP A 146 7.73 -12.41 -5.69
N THR A 147 7.65 -11.17 -6.21
CA THR A 147 8.14 -10.84 -7.55
C THR A 147 9.66 -11.08 -7.68
N PHE A 148 10.44 -10.67 -6.69
CA PHE A 148 11.91 -10.82 -6.72
C PHE A 148 12.39 -12.23 -6.36
N SER A 149 11.56 -13.03 -5.70
CA SER A 149 11.89 -14.40 -5.31
C SER A 149 11.70 -15.43 -6.44
N VAL A 150 11.09 -15.03 -7.55
CA VAL A 150 10.95 -15.91 -8.73
C VAL A 150 12.34 -16.17 -9.32
N LYS A 151 12.68 -17.45 -9.50
CA LYS A 151 14.01 -17.91 -9.95
C LYS A 151 14.35 -17.54 -11.40
N GLU A 152 13.35 -17.20 -12.20
CA GLU A 152 13.54 -16.72 -13.56
C GLU A 152 13.70 -15.20 -13.54
N GLY A 153 14.86 -14.72 -14.00
CA GLY A 153 15.16 -13.29 -14.03
C GLY A 153 14.14 -12.53 -14.88
N TYR A 154 13.59 -11.46 -14.35
CA TYR A 154 12.81 -10.50 -15.12
C TYR A 154 13.73 -9.44 -15.69
N GLN A 155 13.72 -9.30 -17.00
CA GLN A 155 14.31 -8.15 -17.67
C GLN A 155 13.28 -7.02 -17.68
N VAL A 156 13.57 -5.92 -17.00
CA VAL A 156 12.73 -4.73 -17.01
C VAL A 156 13.49 -3.65 -17.77
N ASN A 157 13.00 -3.31 -18.95
CA ASN A 157 13.50 -2.16 -19.69
C ASN A 157 13.06 -0.89 -18.98
N LEU A 158 13.96 -0.32 -18.17
CA LEU A 158 13.77 0.95 -17.50
C LEU A 158 14.48 2.04 -18.33
N VAL A 159 13.73 2.72 -19.16
CA VAL A 159 14.22 3.92 -19.83
C VAL A 159 14.24 5.06 -18.80
N PHE A 160 15.37 5.25 -18.13
CA PHE A 160 15.62 6.43 -17.29
C PHE A 160 16.47 7.42 -18.07
N GLN A 161 15.89 8.54 -18.43
CA GLN A 161 16.67 9.71 -18.80
C GLN A 161 17.14 10.40 -17.50
N GLY A 162 18.32 10.04 -17.03
CA GLY A 162 18.90 10.64 -15.83
C GLY A 162 19.23 12.12 -16.04
N ILE A 163 19.36 12.87 -14.94
CA ILE A 163 19.70 14.31 -14.87
C ILE A 163 20.96 14.68 -15.69
N TYR A 164 21.78 13.69 -16.06
CA TYR A 164 23.02 13.86 -16.84
C TYR A 164 22.95 13.28 -18.26
N GLY A 165 21.74 13.02 -18.78
CA GLY A 165 21.59 12.52 -20.17
C GLY A 165 22.12 11.11 -20.42
N ARG A 166 22.37 10.32 -19.38
CA ARG A 166 22.76 8.90 -19.50
C ARG A 166 21.53 8.02 -19.56
N LEU A 167 21.40 7.24 -20.61
CA LEU A 167 20.42 6.17 -20.72
C LEU A 167 20.92 4.97 -19.88
N ILE A 168 20.08 4.50 -18.96
CA ILE A 168 20.21 3.17 -18.36
C ILE A 168 19.28 2.28 -19.15
N ASP A 169 19.83 1.44 -20.02
CA ASP A 169 19.03 0.70 -20.98
C ASP A 169 18.35 -0.52 -20.37
N ASP A 170 18.98 -1.20 -19.40
CA ASP A 170 18.42 -2.41 -18.80
C ASP A 170 18.70 -2.54 -17.31
N ALA A 171 17.69 -2.95 -16.54
CA ALA A 171 17.86 -3.48 -15.19
C ALA A 171 17.64 -4.99 -15.22
N VAL A 172 18.67 -5.75 -14.94
CA VAL A 172 18.59 -7.22 -14.93
C VAL A 172 18.48 -7.72 -13.49
N PHE A 173 17.42 -8.47 -13.23
CA PHE A 173 17.19 -9.09 -11.92
C PHE A 173 17.68 -10.53 -11.96
N HIS A 174 18.79 -10.81 -11.29
CA HIS A 174 19.31 -12.17 -11.12
C HIS A 174 19.35 -12.54 -9.65
N GLY A 175 18.64 -13.62 -9.27
CA GLY A 175 18.70 -14.18 -7.92
C GLY A 175 18.39 -13.16 -6.82
N GLY A 176 17.48 -12.22 -7.07
CA GLY A 176 17.07 -11.17 -6.15
C GLY A 176 18.03 -9.98 -6.05
N LYS A 177 19.03 -9.87 -6.87
CA LYS A 177 19.87 -8.68 -6.99
C LYS A 177 19.50 -7.88 -8.23
N ILE A 178 19.41 -6.56 -8.06
CA ILE A 178 19.26 -5.63 -9.17
C ILE A 178 20.67 -5.31 -9.66
N SER A 179 21.00 -5.66 -10.88
CA SER A 179 22.18 -5.15 -11.59
C SER A 179 21.73 -4.15 -12.65
N LEU A 180 22.37 -3.00 -12.67
CA LEU A 180 22.17 -2.01 -13.71
C LEU A 180 23.26 -2.23 -14.75
N GLU A 181 22.87 -2.64 -15.94
CA GLU A 181 23.80 -2.71 -17.07
C GLU A 181 23.77 -1.37 -17.80
N GLN A 182 24.92 -0.76 -17.89
CA GLN A 182 25.16 0.47 -18.63
C GLN A 182 25.80 0.11 -19.97
N ASP A 183 25.20 0.52 -21.05
CA ASP A 183 25.80 0.34 -22.37
C ASP A 183 27.14 1.09 -22.42
N ARG A 184 28.24 0.36 -22.52
CA ARG A 184 29.62 0.89 -22.48
C ARG A 184 30.05 1.47 -23.82
N GLU A 185 29.30 1.27 -24.90
CA GLU A 185 29.70 1.69 -26.24
C GLU A 185 29.43 3.18 -26.56
N GLN A 186 28.75 3.92 -25.68
CA GLN A 186 28.47 5.34 -25.92
C GLN A 186 29.38 6.33 -25.16
N ILE A 187 30.50 5.84 -24.62
CA ILE A 187 31.55 6.69 -24.03
C ILE A 187 32.81 6.60 -24.92
N GLY A 188 32.73 7.13 -26.09
CA GLY A 188 33.81 7.38 -27.00
C GLY A 188 33.95 8.90 -27.26
#